data_079acab33ca333ab919b30c005b42cf9
#
_entry.id   079acab33ca333ab919b30c005b42cf9
#
_cell.length_a   1.000
_cell.length_b   1.000
_cell.length_c   1.000
_cell.angle_alpha   90.00
_cell.angle_beta   90.00
_cell.angle_gamma   90.00
#
_symmetry.space_group_name_H-M   'P 1'
#
loop_
_entity.id
_entity.type
_entity.pdbx_description
1 polymer ?
#
loop_
_entity_poly.entity_id
_entity_poly.type
_entity_poly.pdbx_seq_one_letter_code
_entity_poly.pdbx_strand_id
1 'polypeptide(L)'
;MVRKKVEIQPITADSPVYSIGVAAQILNVHPRTLRIYEDEGLIKPVRKSNRRFFSQNDITWIGCIRNMIHDEGISIPGIRKLLRFAPCWEITDCPREICESCTARVDNAVPRTLRIAGDSEAEKRAKEQEIALRKNATQKVRGEKSSTP
;
A
#
# COMPACT_ATOMS: atom_id res chain seq x y z
N MET A 1 -32.18 -32.81 15.35
CA MET A 1 -31.53 -31.48 15.14
C MET A 1 -30.02 -31.68 15.14
N VAL A 2 -29.39 -31.53 14.00
CA VAL A 2 -27.93 -31.61 13.92
C VAL A 2 -27.36 -30.30 14.47
N ARG A 3 -26.70 -30.35 15.60
CA ARG A 3 -25.96 -29.19 16.13
C ARG A 3 -24.79 -28.92 15.21
N LYS A 4 -24.82 -27.79 14.48
CA LYS A 4 -23.66 -27.31 13.72
C LYS A 4 -22.48 -27.17 14.71
N LYS A 5 -21.42 -27.91 14.45
CA LYS A 5 -20.17 -27.78 15.19
C LYS A 5 -19.65 -26.37 14.98
N VAL A 6 -19.54 -25.59 16.04
CA VAL A 6 -18.98 -24.25 15.98
C VAL A 6 -17.47 -24.43 15.78
N GLU A 7 -16.97 -24.17 14.61
CA GLU A 7 -15.54 -24.07 14.35
C GLU A 7 -15.03 -22.75 14.94
N ILE A 8 -14.30 -22.87 16.03
CA ILE A 8 -13.63 -21.74 16.66
C ILE A 8 -12.35 -21.48 15.84
N GLN A 9 -12.35 -20.42 15.05
CA GLN A 9 -11.15 -19.99 14.35
C GLN A 9 -10.32 -19.09 15.26
N PRO A 10 -9.00 -19.31 15.34
CA PRO A 10 -8.12 -18.45 16.14
C PRO A 10 -8.13 -17.02 15.57
N ILE A 11 -8.11 -16.05 16.48
CA ILE A 11 -7.93 -14.65 16.10
C ILE A 11 -6.45 -14.44 15.80
N THR A 12 -6.15 -14.07 14.57
CA THR A 12 -4.80 -13.75 14.10
C THR A 12 -4.57 -12.24 14.05
N ALA A 13 -3.34 -11.79 13.91
CA ALA A 13 -3.01 -10.37 13.88
C ALA A 13 -3.66 -9.59 12.72
N ASP A 14 -4.05 -10.29 11.67
CA ASP A 14 -4.75 -9.75 10.49
C ASP A 14 -6.28 -9.85 10.59
N SER A 15 -6.81 -10.48 11.64
CA SER A 15 -8.26 -10.58 11.84
C SER A 15 -8.88 -9.23 12.20
N PRO A 16 -9.85 -8.71 11.41
CA PRO A 16 -10.48 -7.43 11.67
C PRO A 16 -11.55 -7.57 12.76
N VAL A 17 -11.12 -7.42 14.00
CA VAL A 17 -11.97 -7.63 15.20
C VAL A 17 -12.26 -6.34 15.97
N TYR A 18 -11.46 -5.29 15.80
CA TYR A 18 -11.62 -4.03 16.53
C TYR A 18 -12.56 -3.08 15.79
N SER A 19 -13.64 -2.65 16.44
CA SER A 19 -14.47 -1.58 15.92
C SER A 19 -13.74 -0.24 15.97
N ILE A 20 -14.19 0.75 15.20
CA ILE A 20 -13.55 2.09 15.19
C ILE A 20 -13.49 2.73 16.58
N GLY A 21 -14.48 2.52 17.43
CA GLY A 21 -14.48 3.03 18.79
C GLY A 21 -13.40 2.38 19.65
N VAL A 22 -13.25 1.06 19.56
CA VAL A 22 -12.23 0.30 20.30
C VAL A 22 -10.84 0.65 19.77
N ALA A 23 -10.65 0.68 18.46
CA ALA A 23 -9.39 1.07 17.84
C ALA A 23 -8.96 2.49 18.27
N ALA A 24 -9.88 3.44 18.29
CA ALA A 24 -9.62 4.80 18.73
C ALA A 24 -9.21 4.87 20.21
N GLN A 25 -9.83 4.07 21.07
CA GLN A 25 -9.44 3.98 22.49
C GLN A 25 -8.05 3.38 22.67
N ILE A 26 -7.73 2.28 22.00
CA ILE A 26 -6.40 1.64 22.06
C ILE A 26 -5.31 2.64 21.61
N LEU A 27 -5.56 3.39 20.56
CA LEU A 27 -4.61 4.35 19.99
C LEU A 27 -4.62 5.71 20.70
N ASN A 28 -5.54 5.92 21.64
CA ASN A 28 -5.76 7.20 22.31
C ASN A 28 -5.93 8.36 21.30
N VAL A 29 -6.81 8.15 20.33
CA VAL A 29 -7.19 9.13 19.31
C VAL A 29 -8.70 9.25 19.21
N HIS A 30 -9.19 10.36 18.65
CA HIS A 30 -10.62 10.47 18.37
C HIS A 30 -10.99 9.61 17.13
N PRO A 31 -12.16 8.95 17.09
CA PRO A 31 -12.61 8.15 15.94
C PRO A 31 -12.59 8.93 14.61
N ARG A 32 -12.79 10.25 14.65
CA ARG A 32 -12.68 11.13 13.49
C ARG A 32 -11.28 11.10 12.87
N THR A 33 -10.24 11.00 13.69
CA THR A 33 -8.85 10.92 13.21
C THR A 33 -8.63 9.68 12.33
N LEU A 34 -9.19 8.53 12.75
CA LEU A 34 -9.12 7.30 11.96
C LEU A 34 -9.86 7.42 10.62
N ARG A 35 -10.97 8.16 10.59
CA ARG A 35 -11.67 8.45 9.33
C ARG A 35 -10.84 9.34 8.41
N ILE A 36 -10.18 10.35 8.95
CA ILE A 36 -9.27 11.20 8.18
C ILE A 36 -8.13 10.37 7.57
N TYR A 37 -7.53 9.46 8.33
CA TYR A 37 -6.48 8.58 7.81
C TYR A 37 -6.99 7.64 6.70
N GLU A 38 -8.22 7.16 6.80
CA GLU A 38 -8.86 6.39 5.73
C GLU A 38 -9.12 7.26 4.49
N ASP A 39 -9.68 8.45 4.67
CA ASP A 39 -9.99 9.39 3.58
C ASP A 39 -8.72 9.85 2.85
N GLU A 40 -7.62 9.98 3.59
CA GLU A 40 -6.29 10.28 3.03
C GLU A 40 -5.58 9.06 2.42
N GLY A 41 -6.19 7.89 2.50
CA GLY A 41 -5.67 6.66 1.91
C GLY A 41 -4.47 6.06 2.66
N LEU A 42 -4.24 6.45 3.91
CA LEU A 42 -3.16 5.89 4.74
C LEU A 42 -3.52 4.54 5.33
N ILE A 43 -4.81 4.30 5.56
CA ILE A 43 -5.34 3.06 6.11
C ILE A 43 -6.55 2.59 5.30
N LYS A 44 -6.81 1.30 5.35
CA LYS A 44 -7.97 0.69 4.68
C LYS A 44 -8.61 -0.34 5.59
N PRO A 45 -9.45 0.06 6.53
CA PRO A 45 -10.16 -0.86 7.41
C PRO A 45 -11.12 -1.75 6.62
N VAL A 46 -11.36 -2.94 7.13
CA VAL A 46 -12.38 -3.84 6.57
C VAL A 46 -13.76 -3.31 6.92
N ARG A 47 -14.64 -3.26 5.95
CA ARG A 47 -16.03 -2.87 6.15
C ARG A 47 -16.95 -4.08 6.21
N LYS A 48 -17.69 -4.21 7.32
CA LYS A 48 -18.74 -5.23 7.49
C LYS A 48 -20.03 -4.50 7.86
N SER A 49 -21.09 -4.71 7.09
CA SER A 49 -22.39 -4.03 7.33
C SER A 49 -22.25 -2.53 7.58
N ASN A 50 -21.51 -1.84 6.73
CA ASN A 50 -21.21 -0.41 6.80
C ASN A 50 -20.44 0.06 8.05
N ARG A 51 -19.93 -0.85 8.86
CA ARG A 51 -19.06 -0.56 10.01
C ARG A 51 -17.61 -0.88 9.68
N ARG A 52 -16.70 -0.04 10.23
CA ARG A 52 -15.25 -0.21 10.09
C ARG A 52 -14.72 -1.14 11.15
N PHE A 53 -13.91 -2.10 10.74
CA PHE A 53 -13.19 -3.02 11.62
C PHE A 53 -11.70 -3.00 11.28
N PHE A 54 -10.90 -3.03 12.33
CA PHE A 54 -9.45 -2.96 12.28
C PHE A 54 -8.85 -4.26 12.80
N SER A 55 -7.74 -4.66 12.24
CA SER A 55 -6.91 -5.75 12.73
C SER A 55 -5.85 -5.25 13.72
N GLN A 56 -5.16 -6.15 14.38
CA GLN A 56 -4.01 -5.78 15.21
C GLN A 56 -2.91 -5.13 14.36
N ASN A 57 -2.70 -5.61 13.14
CA ASN A 57 -1.75 -5.02 12.20
C ASN A 57 -2.13 -3.57 11.85
N ASP A 58 -3.42 -3.30 11.64
CA ASP A 58 -3.90 -1.93 11.40
C ASP A 58 -3.62 -1.03 12.61
N ILE A 59 -3.87 -1.51 13.82
CA ILE A 59 -3.59 -0.76 15.06
C ILE A 59 -2.10 -0.41 15.14
N THR A 60 -1.22 -1.37 14.87
CA THR A 60 0.23 -1.15 14.88
C THR A 60 0.64 -0.12 13.84
N TRP A 61 0.14 -0.24 12.62
CA TRP A 61 0.41 0.71 11.54
C TRP A 61 -0.08 2.13 11.84
N ILE A 62 -1.29 2.26 12.37
CA ILE A 62 -1.85 3.56 12.78
C ILE A 62 -1.00 4.17 13.90
N GLY A 63 -0.49 3.35 14.81
CA GLY A 63 0.47 3.78 15.83
C GLY A 63 1.72 4.40 15.22
N CYS A 64 2.30 3.77 14.20
CA CYS A 64 3.43 4.32 13.45
C CYS A 64 3.11 5.65 12.76
N ILE A 65 1.95 5.75 12.10
CA ILE A 65 1.48 7.01 11.49
C ILE A 65 1.38 8.12 12.55
N ARG A 66 0.81 7.79 13.71
CA ARG A 66 0.67 8.74 14.80
C ARG A 66 2.02 9.26 15.30
N ASN A 67 2.98 8.36 15.48
CA ASN A 67 4.33 8.74 15.90
C ASN A 67 4.99 9.66 14.87
N MET A 68 4.92 9.33 13.59
CA MET A 68 5.41 10.20 12.52
C MET A 68 4.81 11.61 12.57
N ILE A 69 3.52 11.72 12.88
CA ILE A 69 2.85 13.03 12.94
C ILE A 69 3.22 13.78 14.21
N HIS A 70 3.19 13.15 15.38
CA HIS A 70 3.32 13.82 16.67
C HIS A 70 4.75 13.93 17.16
N ASP A 71 5.57 12.92 16.95
CA ASP A 71 6.94 12.86 17.46
C ASP A 71 7.93 13.37 16.42
N GLU A 72 7.71 13.10 15.15
CA GLU A 72 8.61 13.51 14.06
C GLU A 72 8.10 14.75 13.31
N GLY A 73 6.89 15.21 13.58
CA GLY A 73 6.30 16.41 12.97
C GLY A 73 5.99 16.29 11.49
N ILE A 74 5.84 15.07 10.98
CA ILE A 74 5.55 14.83 9.57
C ILE A 74 4.06 15.01 9.31
N SER A 75 3.71 15.85 8.34
CA SER A 75 2.31 16.05 7.96
C SER A 75 1.74 14.84 7.19
N ILE A 76 0.42 14.67 7.23
CA ILE A 76 -0.27 13.61 6.46
C ILE A 76 0.12 13.62 4.97
N PRO A 77 0.12 14.77 4.25
CA PRO A 77 0.62 14.82 2.88
C PRO A 77 2.09 14.40 2.76
N GLY A 78 2.91 14.72 3.76
CA GLY A 78 4.31 14.29 3.83
C GLY A 78 4.44 12.77 3.90
N ILE A 79 3.69 12.12 4.79
CA ILE A 79 3.65 10.65 4.91
C ILE A 79 3.19 10.01 3.59
N ARG A 80 2.14 10.54 2.96
CA ARG A 80 1.69 10.07 1.65
C ARG A 80 2.79 10.18 0.59
N LYS A 81 3.55 11.26 0.61
CA LYS A 81 4.66 11.46 -0.32
C LYS A 81 5.81 10.47 -0.03
N LEU A 82 6.17 10.27 1.22
CA LEU A 82 7.20 9.30 1.62
C LEU A 82 6.84 7.89 1.18
N LEU A 83 5.61 7.46 1.43
CA LEU A 83 5.12 6.15 1.01
C LEU A 83 5.11 5.95 -0.51
N ARG A 84 5.27 7.01 -1.27
CA ARG A 84 5.47 6.95 -2.73
C ARG A 84 6.85 6.48 -3.13
N PHE A 85 7.85 6.75 -2.34
CA PHE A 85 9.25 6.51 -2.68
C PHE A 85 9.84 5.34 -1.90
N ALA A 86 9.32 5.07 -0.70
CA ALA A 86 9.80 4.02 0.16
C ALA A 86 8.62 3.22 0.76
N PRO A 87 8.76 1.90 0.91
CA PRO A 87 7.76 1.09 1.59
C PRO A 87 7.71 1.44 3.08
N CYS A 88 6.58 1.11 3.74
CA CYS A 88 6.38 1.49 5.14
C CYS A 88 7.46 0.94 6.10
N TRP A 89 8.04 -0.21 5.82
CA TRP A 89 9.10 -0.80 6.67
C TRP A 89 10.47 -0.12 6.54
N GLU A 90 10.68 0.70 5.54
CA GLU A 90 11.86 1.55 5.43
C GLU A 90 11.67 2.91 6.09
N ILE A 91 10.41 3.31 6.27
CA ILE A 91 10.04 4.58 6.91
C ILE A 91 9.85 4.39 8.41
N THR A 92 9.44 3.20 8.84
CA THR A 92 9.18 2.84 10.22
C THR A 92 10.05 1.67 10.64
N ASP A 93 10.49 1.65 11.88
CA ASP A 93 11.30 0.59 12.47
C ASP A 93 10.47 -0.68 12.78
N CYS A 94 9.68 -1.13 11.81
CA CYS A 94 8.94 -2.37 11.97
C CYS A 94 9.85 -3.59 11.83
N PRO A 95 9.81 -4.55 12.75
CA PRO A 95 10.52 -5.81 12.59
C PRO A 95 10.11 -6.52 11.29
N ARG A 96 11.08 -7.00 10.52
CA ARG A 96 10.82 -7.63 9.21
C ARG A 96 9.83 -8.78 9.28
N GLU A 97 9.91 -9.58 10.33
CA GLU A 97 9.03 -10.74 10.56
C GLU A 97 7.56 -10.32 10.66
N ILE A 98 7.29 -9.16 11.28
CA ILE A 98 5.95 -8.59 11.34
C ILE A 98 5.55 -8.02 9.98
N CYS A 99 6.49 -7.41 9.25
CA CYS A 99 6.24 -6.82 7.96
C CYS A 99 5.85 -7.84 6.88
N GLU A 100 6.41 -9.01 6.90
CA GLU A 100 6.13 -10.05 5.89
C GLU A 100 4.69 -10.55 5.95
N SER A 101 4.11 -10.62 7.14
CA SER A 101 2.72 -11.05 7.36
C SER A 101 1.74 -9.90 7.60
N CYS A 102 2.20 -8.65 7.62
CA CYS A 102 1.39 -7.50 7.97
C CYS A 102 0.40 -7.13 6.87
N THR A 103 -0.88 -7.31 7.14
CA THR A 103 -1.97 -6.95 6.21
C THR A 103 -2.17 -5.44 6.09
N ALA A 104 -1.82 -4.67 7.10
CA ALA A 104 -1.86 -3.20 7.03
C ALA A 104 -0.82 -2.63 6.06
N ARG A 105 0.31 -3.29 5.92
CA ARG A 105 1.31 -3.03 4.91
C ARG A 105 0.79 -3.33 3.52
N VAL A 106 -0.04 -4.34 3.43
CA VAL A 106 -0.46 -4.91 2.16
C VAL A 106 -1.20 -3.87 1.39
N ASP A 107 -0.97 -3.84 0.15
CA ASP A 107 -1.75 -3.48 -1.01
C ASP A 107 -2.87 -2.50 -0.76
N ASN A 108 -3.20 -2.34 0.47
CA ASN A 108 -4.26 -1.53 1.00
C ASN A 108 -3.79 -0.17 1.51
N ALA A 109 -2.59 -0.09 1.96
CA ALA A 109 -1.95 1.19 2.17
C ALA A 109 -1.64 1.77 0.81
N VAL A 110 -1.49 3.06 0.77
CA VAL A 110 -1.03 3.79 -0.39
C VAL A 110 -0.23 2.87 -1.29
N PRO A 111 -0.63 2.79 -2.53
CA PRO A 111 -0.13 1.76 -3.39
C PRO A 111 1.36 1.65 -3.28
N ARG A 112 1.83 0.49 -2.91
CA ARG A 112 3.18 0.02 -3.20
C ARG A 112 3.52 0.19 -4.66
N THR A 113 2.55 0.54 -5.43
CA THR A 113 2.59 0.99 -6.78
C THR A 113 2.98 2.44 -6.88
N LEU A 114 3.78 2.87 -5.94
CA LEU A 114 4.83 3.71 -6.37
C LEU A 114 6.09 2.88 -6.57
N ARG A 115 5.91 1.87 -7.24
CA ARG A 115 6.77 1.58 -8.37
C ARG A 115 6.84 2.85 -9.16
N ILE A 116 7.98 3.50 -9.10
CA ILE A 116 8.36 4.52 -10.06
C ILE A 116 7.88 4.00 -11.39
N ALA A 117 7.02 4.76 -12.06
CA ALA A 117 6.64 4.41 -13.42
C ALA A 117 7.95 4.16 -14.17
N GLY A 118 8.18 2.93 -14.57
CA GLY A 118 9.44 2.51 -15.15
C GLY A 118 10.03 1.21 -14.63
N ASP A 119 9.59 0.69 -13.48
CA ASP A 119 10.18 -0.50 -12.87
C ASP A 119 9.33 -1.79 -13.04
N SER A 120 8.17 -1.72 -13.66
CA SER A 120 7.49 -2.94 -14.07
C SER A 120 8.22 -3.55 -15.27
N GLU A 121 8.51 -4.84 -15.20
CA GLU A 121 9.09 -5.54 -16.35
C GLU A 121 8.27 -5.38 -17.63
N ALA A 122 6.96 -5.18 -17.49
CA ALA A 122 6.07 -4.88 -18.59
C ALA A 122 6.36 -3.51 -19.24
N GLU A 123 6.66 -2.48 -18.43
CA GLU A 123 7.05 -1.17 -18.95
C GLU A 123 8.47 -1.17 -19.53
N LYS A 124 9.40 -1.94 -18.93
CA LYS A 124 10.73 -2.15 -19.50
C LYS A 124 10.62 -2.80 -20.86
N ARG A 125 9.83 -3.87 -20.99
CA ARG A 125 9.57 -4.55 -22.27
C ARG A 125 8.87 -3.63 -23.28
N ALA A 126 7.92 -2.82 -22.85
CA ALA A 126 7.24 -1.87 -23.73
C ALA A 126 8.20 -0.78 -24.24
N LYS A 127 9.07 -0.24 -23.40
CA LYS A 127 10.12 0.71 -23.79
C LYS A 127 11.17 0.07 -24.72
N GLU A 128 11.58 -1.15 -24.43
CA GLU A 128 12.50 -1.89 -25.30
C GLU A 128 11.90 -2.16 -26.68
N GLN A 129 10.62 -2.53 -26.73
CA GLN A 129 9.90 -2.73 -27.99
C GLN A 129 9.75 -1.41 -28.77
N GLU A 130 9.45 -0.30 -28.10
CA GLU A 130 9.37 1.00 -28.75
C GLU A 130 10.72 1.46 -29.29
N ILE A 131 11.80 1.24 -28.54
CA ILE A 131 13.17 1.55 -28.99
C ILE A 131 13.56 0.67 -30.19
N ALA A 132 13.21 -0.61 -30.17
CA ALA A 132 13.47 -1.53 -31.28
C ALA A 132 12.69 -1.12 -32.53
N LEU A 133 11.43 -0.74 -32.40
CA LEU A 133 10.61 -0.21 -33.50
C LEU A 133 11.18 1.05 -34.11
N ARG A 134 11.65 1.99 -33.28
CA ARG A 134 12.29 3.23 -33.76
C ARG A 134 13.60 2.95 -34.49
N LYS A 135 14.42 2.01 -34.01
CA LYS A 135 15.66 1.62 -34.68
C LYS A 135 15.38 0.99 -36.06
N ASN A 136 14.39 0.11 -36.15
CA ASN A 136 14.01 -0.52 -37.42
C ASN A 136 13.42 0.49 -38.42
N ALA A 137 12.63 1.47 -37.96
CA ALA A 137 12.13 2.54 -38.81
C ALA A 137 13.26 3.43 -39.40
N THR A 138 14.27 3.69 -38.57
CA THR A 138 15.43 4.50 -39.00
C THR A 138 16.33 3.77 -40.01
N GLN A 139 16.45 2.45 -39.87
CA GLN A 139 17.19 1.63 -40.83
C GLN A 139 16.48 1.52 -42.18
N LYS A 140 15.14 1.42 -42.17
CA LYS A 140 14.35 1.36 -43.43
C LYS A 140 14.49 2.63 -44.24
N VAL A 141 14.52 3.81 -43.62
CA VAL A 141 14.71 5.10 -44.29
C VAL A 141 16.13 5.27 -44.84
N ARG A 142 17.13 4.63 -44.24
CA ARG A 142 18.52 4.67 -44.75
C ARG A 142 18.74 3.71 -45.94
N GLY A 143 17.98 2.61 -46.01
CA GLY A 143 18.08 1.64 -47.09
C GLY A 143 17.50 2.11 -48.41
N GLU A 144 16.55 3.03 -48.40
CA GLU A 144 15.87 3.54 -49.60
C GLU A 144 16.65 4.67 -50.29
N LYS A 145 17.68 5.25 -49.66
CA LYS A 145 18.49 6.32 -50.27
C LYS A 145 19.72 5.83 -51.06
N SER A 146 19.94 4.51 -51.15
CA SER A 146 21.10 3.97 -51.87
C SER A 146 20.76 3.25 -53.19
N SER A 147 19.54 3.43 -53.72
CA SER A 147 19.13 2.85 -54.99
C SER A 147 18.55 3.96 -55.88
N THR A 148 19.43 4.79 -56.38
CA THR A 148 19.16 5.56 -57.62
C THR A 148 20.43 5.54 -58.45
N PRO A 149 20.35 4.97 -59.69
CA PRO A 149 21.48 4.99 -60.61
C PRO A 149 21.76 6.40 -61.15
#